data_b2fc05e4a3f80551b6c9aacf0cab4f32
#
_entry.id   b2fc05e4a3f80551b6c9aacf0cab4f32
#
_cell.length_a   1.000
_cell.length_b   1.000
_cell.length_c   1.000
_cell.angle_alpha   90.00
_cell.angle_beta   90.00
_cell.angle_gamma   90.00
#
_symmetry.space_group_name_H-M   'P 1'
#
loop_
_entity.id
_entity.type
_entity.pdbx_description
1 polymer ?
#
loop_
_entity_poly.entity_id
_entity_poly.type
_entity_poly.pdbx_seq_one_letter_code
_entity_poly.pdbx_strand_id
1 'polypeptide(L)'
;MSEILEARTETRRRRKAERPQEILEAAFVEFSRNGYAMTTLDRVAERAGVTKGTIYVYFENKEHLFISMVREVTKAALDTVHEMLETHEGTTADLLRAQFSFIYQHIVEDRRRREVLRMLIAEAPRFPELADRYHQEILRPCLDMLRQAIRRGMDRGEFRNSAIIDLPQIVIAPIALVDLWMMMFDDRQPLDMKAYFNAHLDLVLNGLLAK
;
A
#
# COMPACT_ATOMS: atom_id res chain seq x y z
N MET A 1 47.14 -2.75 -5.01
CA MET A 1 46.62 -1.44 -4.54
C MET A 1 45.36 -1.01 -5.30
N SER A 2 45.24 -1.36 -6.59
CA SER A 2 44.03 -1.09 -7.42
C SER A 2 42.77 -1.83 -6.91
N GLU A 3 42.87 -3.14 -6.65
CA GLU A 3 41.75 -3.98 -6.19
C GLU A 3 41.12 -3.54 -4.84
N ILE A 4 41.95 -3.06 -3.91
CA ILE A 4 41.48 -2.56 -2.61
C ILE A 4 40.74 -1.25 -2.78
N LEU A 5 41.14 -0.39 -3.70
CA LEU A 5 40.46 0.87 -4.06
C LEU A 5 39.12 0.61 -4.77
N GLU A 6 39.09 -0.36 -5.67
CA GLU A 6 37.87 -0.77 -6.38
C GLU A 6 36.84 -1.38 -5.40
N ALA A 7 37.26 -2.30 -4.53
CA ALA A 7 36.40 -2.89 -3.52
C ALA A 7 35.82 -1.84 -2.53
N ARG A 8 36.61 -0.83 -2.12
CA ARG A 8 36.14 0.28 -1.28
C ARG A 8 35.15 1.19 -2.00
N THR A 9 35.37 1.43 -3.30
CA THR A 9 34.48 2.25 -4.12
C THR A 9 33.14 1.53 -4.35
N GLU A 10 33.16 0.24 -4.59
CA GLU A 10 31.98 -0.59 -4.78
C GLU A 10 31.17 -0.73 -3.49
N THR A 11 31.82 -0.94 -2.35
CA THR A 11 31.19 -0.94 -1.02
C THR A 11 30.53 0.41 -0.70
N ARG A 12 31.18 1.52 -1.06
CA ARG A 12 30.64 2.87 -0.85
C ARG A 12 29.43 3.14 -1.77
N ARG A 13 29.49 2.67 -3.02
CA ARG A 13 28.40 2.78 -4.00
C ARG A 13 27.19 1.96 -3.58
N ARG A 14 27.41 0.72 -3.13
CA ARG A 14 26.37 -0.16 -2.59
C ARG A 14 25.69 0.45 -1.35
N ARG A 15 26.45 0.92 -0.37
CA ARG A 15 25.92 1.62 0.79
C ARG A 15 25.11 2.86 0.43
N LYS A 16 25.52 3.62 -0.60
CA LYS A 16 24.77 4.78 -1.07
C LYS A 16 23.44 4.38 -1.70
N ALA A 17 23.36 3.24 -2.40
CA ALA A 17 22.13 2.72 -2.99
C ALA A 17 21.16 2.14 -1.92
N GLU A 18 21.69 1.54 -0.86
CA GLU A 18 20.90 0.97 0.25
C GLU A 18 20.40 2.03 1.25
N ARG A 19 21.00 3.21 1.26
CA ARG A 19 20.73 4.28 2.25
C ARG A 19 19.28 4.77 2.30
N PRO A 20 18.57 4.99 1.18
CA PRO A 20 17.16 5.37 1.25
C PRO A 20 16.32 4.34 2.00
N GLN A 21 16.56 3.06 1.77
CA GLN A 21 15.85 1.97 2.42
C GLN A 21 16.08 1.94 3.93
N GLU A 22 17.34 2.11 4.37
CA GLU A 22 17.69 2.20 5.80
C GLU A 22 16.97 3.36 6.48
N ILE A 23 16.86 4.52 5.80
CA ILE A 23 16.13 5.70 6.29
C ILE A 23 14.63 5.42 6.36
N LEU A 24 14.04 4.76 5.35
CA LEU A 24 12.60 4.43 5.35
C LEU A 24 12.23 3.44 6.46
N GLU A 25 13.09 2.44 6.73
CA GLU A 25 12.91 1.52 7.86
C GLU A 25 12.98 2.25 9.21
N ALA A 26 13.97 3.14 9.39
CA ALA A 26 14.07 3.97 10.59
C ALA A 26 12.85 4.88 10.75
N ALA A 27 12.37 5.48 9.65
CA ALA A 27 11.19 6.33 9.61
C ALA A 27 9.94 5.54 10.03
N PHE A 28 9.75 4.34 9.49
CA PHE A 28 8.63 3.47 9.87
C PHE A 28 8.59 3.25 11.39
N VAL A 29 9.73 2.89 11.99
CA VAL A 29 9.80 2.64 13.44
C VAL A 29 9.52 3.91 14.25
N GLU A 30 10.06 5.06 13.84
CA GLU A 30 9.84 6.34 14.55
C GLU A 30 8.40 6.82 14.43
N PHE A 31 7.82 6.78 13.24
CA PHE A 31 6.42 7.17 13.03
C PHE A 31 5.45 6.24 13.75
N SER A 32 5.68 4.93 13.72
CA SER A 32 4.83 3.96 14.41
C SER A 32 4.81 4.16 15.93
N ARG A 33 5.96 4.52 16.52
CA ARG A 33 6.10 4.70 17.97
C ARG A 33 5.58 6.03 18.48
N ASN A 34 5.84 7.10 17.72
CA ASN A 34 5.66 8.47 18.20
C ASN A 34 4.52 9.21 17.47
N GLY A 35 3.94 8.62 16.42
CA GLY A 35 3.03 9.31 15.50
C GLY A 35 3.75 10.28 14.58
N TYR A 36 3.03 10.79 13.59
CA TYR A 36 3.60 11.75 12.64
C TYR A 36 3.98 13.07 13.30
N ALA A 37 3.09 13.63 14.15
CA ALA A 37 3.30 14.94 14.76
C ALA A 37 4.61 15.02 15.56
N MET A 38 4.87 14.04 16.43
CA MET A 38 6.00 14.03 17.37
C MET A 38 7.30 13.52 16.80
N THR A 39 7.27 12.87 15.64
CA THR A 39 8.48 12.39 14.96
C THR A 39 9.21 13.55 14.31
N THR A 40 10.53 13.61 14.51
CA THR A 40 11.43 14.59 13.88
C THR A 40 12.44 13.91 12.98
N LEU A 41 12.93 14.61 11.95
CA LEU A 41 13.99 14.08 11.08
C LEU A 41 15.30 13.80 11.84
N ASP A 42 15.55 14.48 12.95
CA ASP A 42 16.72 14.23 13.80
C ASP A 42 16.64 12.83 14.45
N ARG A 43 15.48 12.44 14.99
CA ARG A 43 15.25 11.10 15.53
C ARG A 43 15.37 10.00 14.48
N VAL A 44 14.83 10.25 13.28
CA VAL A 44 14.97 9.31 12.17
C VAL A 44 16.43 9.17 11.76
N ALA A 45 17.18 10.27 11.68
CA ALA A 45 18.60 10.28 11.35
C ALA A 45 19.42 9.49 12.38
N GLU A 46 19.19 9.75 13.67
CA GLU A 46 19.83 9.03 14.78
C GLU A 46 19.57 7.51 14.66
N ARG A 47 18.32 7.11 14.48
CA ARG A 47 17.95 5.69 14.32
C ARG A 47 18.58 5.04 13.10
N ALA A 48 18.63 5.75 11.98
CA ALA A 48 19.23 5.26 10.73
C ALA A 48 20.78 5.28 10.75
N GLY A 49 21.39 5.83 11.82
CA GLY A 49 22.84 6.00 11.89
C GLY A 49 23.40 6.95 10.82
N VAL A 50 22.64 7.99 10.48
CA VAL A 50 23.04 9.00 9.48
C VAL A 50 22.92 10.42 10.03
N THR A 51 23.42 11.40 9.30
CA THR A 51 23.17 12.80 9.63
C THR A 51 21.82 13.27 9.08
N LYS A 52 21.21 14.29 9.70
CA LYS A 52 20.01 14.93 9.17
C LYS A 52 20.21 15.45 7.74
N GLY A 53 21.41 15.95 7.41
CA GLY A 53 21.76 16.35 6.05
C GLY A 53 21.69 15.21 5.05
N THR A 54 22.01 13.97 5.48
CA THR A 54 21.85 12.77 4.65
C THR A 54 20.38 12.49 4.32
N ILE A 55 19.46 12.71 5.27
CA ILE A 55 18.02 12.56 4.99
C ILE A 55 17.59 13.54 3.90
N TYR A 56 17.98 14.81 3.99
CA TYR A 56 17.64 15.83 3.00
C TYR A 56 18.20 15.59 1.58
N VAL A 57 19.21 14.71 1.44
CA VAL A 57 19.68 14.27 0.11
C VAL A 57 18.62 13.44 -0.63
N TYR A 58 17.77 12.71 0.11
CA TYR A 58 16.79 11.77 -0.46
C TYR A 58 15.34 12.21 -0.27
N PHE A 59 15.05 12.98 0.78
CA PHE A 59 13.70 13.36 1.16
C PHE A 59 13.65 14.85 1.49
N GLU A 60 12.84 15.60 0.76
CA GLU A 60 12.75 17.05 0.85
C GLU A 60 12.33 17.53 2.25
N ASN A 61 11.42 16.81 2.88
CA ASN A 61 10.84 17.15 4.18
C ASN A 61 10.26 15.90 4.87
N LYS A 62 9.70 16.09 6.06
CA LYS A 62 9.09 15.00 6.86
C LYS A 62 7.89 14.37 6.15
N GLU A 63 7.09 15.15 5.47
CA GLU A 63 5.94 14.68 4.70
C GLU A 63 6.37 13.78 3.54
N HIS A 64 7.36 14.22 2.74
CA HIS A 64 7.92 13.41 1.66
C HIS A 64 8.51 12.10 2.18
N LEU A 65 9.23 12.14 3.32
CA LEU A 65 9.74 10.93 3.97
C LEU A 65 8.61 9.99 4.39
N PHE A 66 7.54 10.52 5.01
CA PHE A 66 6.39 9.72 5.44
C PHE A 66 5.70 9.04 4.25
N ILE A 67 5.37 9.79 3.21
CA ILE A 67 4.70 9.23 2.01
C ILE A 67 5.61 8.24 1.27
N SER A 68 6.92 8.49 1.21
CA SER A 68 7.87 7.54 0.62
C SER A 68 7.94 6.24 1.42
N MET A 69 7.86 6.30 2.75
CA MET A 69 7.75 5.13 3.61
C MET A 69 6.42 4.37 3.37
N VAL A 70 5.30 5.07 3.24
CA VAL A 70 4.00 4.46 2.90
C VAL A 70 4.07 3.74 1.55
N ARG A 71 4.65 4.41 0.55
CA ARG A 71 4.85 3.83 -0.79
C ARG A 71 5.71 2.58 -0.75
N GLU A 72 6.79 2.59 0.02
CA GLU A 72 7.65 1.41 0.17
C GLU A 72 6.92 0.21 0.75
N VAL A 73 6.11 0.43 1.79
CA VAL A 73 5.30 -0.64 2.42
C VAL A 73 4.27 -1.22 1.46
N THR A 74 3.72 -0.41 0.54
CA THR A 74 2.63 -0.83 -0.36
C THR A 74 3.11 -1.29 -1.74
N LYS A 75 4.33 -0.93 -2.14
CA LYS A 75 4.83 -1.07 -3.51
C LYS A 75 4.76 -2.49 -4.04
N ALA A 76 5.33 -3.46 -3.34
CA ALA A 76 5.40 -4.84 -3.82
C ALA A 76 4.01 -5.44 -4.09
N ALA A 77 3.04 -5.13 -3.23
CA ALA A 77 1.68 -5.59 -3.38
C ALA A 77 0.98 -4.93 -4.58
N LEU A 78 1.19 -3.63 -4.79
CA LEU A 78 0.63 -2.91 -5.94
C LEU A 78 1.23 -3.38 -7.26
N ASP A 79 2.54 -3.59 -7.30
CA ASP A 79 3.25 -4.12 -8.46
C ASP A 79 2.70 -5.50 -8.85
N THR A 80 2.44 -6.38 -7.87
CA THR A 80 1.86 -7.72 -8.11
C THR A 80 0.42 -7.62 -8.66
N VAL A 81 -0.42 -6.78 -8.07
CA VAL A 81 -1.80 -6.58 -8.56
C VAL A 81 -1.83 -5.99 -9.97
N HIS A 82 -0.90 -5.09 -10.26
CA HIS A 82 -0.72 -4.53 -11.61
C HIS A 82 -0.27 -5.60 -12.62
N GLU A 83 0.74 -6.39 -12.29
CA GLU A 83 1.21 -7.50 -13.11
C GLU A 83 0.08 -8.50 -13.42
N MET A 84 -0.74 -8.84 -12.43
CA MET A 84 -1.92 -9.67 -12.64
C MET A 84 -2.88 -9.07 -13.66
N LEU A 85 -3.12 -7.75 -13.60
CA LEU A 85 -4.00 -7.06 -14.56
C LEU A 85 -3.47 -7.14 -16.00
N GLU A 86 -2.15 -6.96 -16.18
CA GLU A 86 -1.52 -6.96 -17.49
C GLU A 86 -1.38 -8.36 -18.11
N THR A 87 -1.07 -9.37 -17.29
CA THR A 87 -0.70 -10.71 -17.77
C THR A 87 -1.85 -11.72 -17.78
N HIS A 88 -2.99 -11.42 -17.14
CA HIS A 88 -4.09 -12.36 -17.03
C HIS A 88 -4.81 -12.61 -18.37
N GLU A 89 -4.79 -13.85 -18.86
CA GLU A 89 -5.42 -14.26 -20.12
C GLU A 89 -6.84 -14.81 -19.96
N GLY A 90 -7.25 -15.16 -18.74
CA GLY A 90 -8.56 -15.72 -18.42
C GLY A 90 -9.72 -14.72 -18.47
N THR A 91 -10.84 -15.09 -17.86
CA THR A 91 -11.99 -14.19 -17.72
C THR A 91 -11.66 -13.06 -16.74
N THR A 92 -12.34 -11.93 -16.89
CA THR A 92 -12.17 -10.81 -15.94
C THR A 92 -12.68 -11.17 -14.54
N ALA A 93 -13.65 -12.07 -14.44
CA ALA A 93 -14.11 -12.60 -13.17
C ALA A 93 -13.00 -13.42 -12.47
N ASP A 94 -12.22 -14.21 -13.22
CA ASP A 94 -11.07 -14.95 -12.66
C ASP A 94 -9.93 -14.03 -12.27
N LEU A 95 -9.68 -12.97 -13.04
CA LEU A 95 -8.73 -11.92 -12.67
C LEU A 95 -9.10 -11.28 -11.33
N LEU A 96 -10.35 -10.82 -11.16
CA LEU A 96 -10.81 -10.23 -9.90
C LEU A 96 -10.71 -11.22 -8.73
N ARG A 97 -11.05 -12.49 -8.98
CA ARG A 97 -10.91 -13.56 -7.97
C ARG A 97 -9.46 -13.73 -7.53
N ALA A 98 -8.52 -13.75 -8.47
CA ALA A 98 -7.10 -13.89 -8.19
C ALA A 98 -6.56 -12.66 -7.43
N GLN A 99 -6.90 -11.43 -7.87
CA GLN A 99 -6.49 -10.20 -7.21
C GLN A 99 -7.03 -10.11 -5.78
N PHE A 100 -8.31 -10.38 -5.56
CA PHE A 100 -8.88 -10.37 -4.21
C PHE A 100 -8.30 -11.47 -3.33
N SER A 101 -8.06 -12.68 -3.86
CA SER A 101 -7.38 -13.73 -3.11
C SER A 101 -6.01 -13.29 -2.65
N PHE A 102 -5.21 -12.68 -3.53
CA PHE A 102 -3.91 -12.12 -3.19
C PHE A 102 -4.01 -11.03 -2.12
N ILE A 103 -4.97 -10.10 -2.28
CA ILE A 103 -5.18 -9.00 -1.33
C ILE A 103 -5.50 -9.55 0.07
N TYR A 104 -6.41 -10.50 0.18
CA TYR A 104 -6.78 -11.08 1.47
C TYR A 104 -5.65 -11.89 2.11
N GLN A 105 -4.87 -12.62 1.33
CA GLN A 105 -3.79 -13.46 1.84
C GLN A 105 -2.52 -12.68 2.21
N HIS A 106 -2.22 -11.58 1.53
CA HIS A 106 -0.92 -10.92 1.65
C HIS A 106 -1.00 -9.47 2.13
N ILE A 107 -2.11 -8.77 1.82
CA ILE A 107 -2.25 -7.35 2.14
C ILE A 107 -3.02 -7.17 3.44
N VAL A 108 -4.15 -7.86 3.61
CA VAL A 108 -4.98 -7.73 4.83
C VAL A 108 -4.25 -8.23 6.06
N GLU A 109 -3.43 -9.26 5.95
CA GLU A 109 -2.63 -9.80 7.06
C GLU A 109 -1.37 -9.01 7.36
N ASP A 110 -0.97 -8.07 6.49
CA ASP A 110 0.24 -7.27 6.69
C ASP A 110 0.07 -6.24 7.81
N ARG A 111 0.72 -6.52 8.95
CA ARG A 111 0.71 -5.64 10.13
C ARG A 111 1.36 -4.29 9.86
N ARG A 112 2.38 -4.21 8.99
CA ARG A 112 3.06 -2.95 8.67
C ARG A 112 2.13 -2.02 7.90
N ARG A 113 1.41 -2.56 6.93
CA ARG A 113 0.41 -1.82 6.16
C ARG A 113 -0.72 -1.30 7.06
N ARG A 114 -1.25 -2.15 7.96
CA ARG A 114 -2.27 -1.72 8.93
C ARG A 114 -1.76 -0.60 9.85
N GLU A 115 -0.52 -0.69 10.29
CA GLU A 115 0.09 0.36 11.12
C GLU A 115 0.20 1.69 10.36
N VAL A 116 0.57 1.67 9.08
CA VAL A 116 0.55 2.85 8.20
C VAL A 116 -0.86 3.43 8.10
N LEU A 117 -1.87 2.59 7.86
CA LEU A 117 -3.26 3.03 7.77
C LEU A 117 -3.75 3.64 9.09
N ARG A 118 -3.38 3.02 10.23
CA ARG A 118 -3.67 3.56 11.57
C ARG A 118 -3.10 4.97 11.75
N MET A 119 -1.84 5.16 11.35
CA MET A 119 -1.20 6.48 11.42
C MET A 119 -1.89 7.50 10.53
N LEU A 120 -2.24 7.14 9.29
CA LEU A 120 -2.96 8.03 8.37
C LEU A 120 -4.32 8.44 8.94
N ILE A 121 -5.11 7.50 9.45
CA ILE A 121 -6.42 7.79 10.04
C ILE A 121 -6.29 8.72 11.25
N ALA A 122 -5.29 8.50 12.09
CA ALA A 122 -5.07 9.30 13.30
C ALA A 122 -4.60 10.74 13.01
N GLU A 123 -3.79 10.91 11.97
CA GLU A 123 -3.08 12.18 11.73
C GLU A 123 -3.70 13.02 10.60
N ALA A 124 -4.43 12.41 9.65
CA ALA A 124 -5.04 13.13 8.52
C ALA A 124 -5.93 14.32 8.92
N PRO A 125 -6.72 14.28 10.01
CA PRO A 125 -7.49 15.45 10.42
C PRO A 125 -6.65 16.67 10.82
N ARG A 126 -5.39 16.46 11.22
CA ARG A 126 -4.45 17.52 11.62
C ARG A 126 -3.48 17.91 10.51
N PHE A 127 -3.23 16.99 9.59
CA PHE A 127 -2.29 17.11 8.47
C PHE A 127 -2.98 16.66 7.18
N PRO A 128 -3.93 17.45 6.64
CA PRO A 128 -4.71 17.06 5.46
C PRO A 128 -3.85 16.79 4.23
N GLU A 129 -2.68 17.43 4.13
CA GLU A 129 -1.70 17.18 3.08
C GLU A 129 -1.22 15.71 3.01
N LEU A 130 -1.17 15.00 4.15
CA LEU A 130 -0.85 13.57 4.18
C LEU A 130 -1.97 12.74 3.53
N ALA A 131 -3.23 13.08 3.80
CA ALA A 131 -4.37 12.42 3.19
C ALA A 131 -4.42 12.67 1.69
N ASP A 132 -4.18 13.91 1.26
CA ASP A 132 -4.17 14.31 -0.15
C ASP A 132 -3.08 13.55 -0.92
N ARG A 133 -1.87 13.49 -0.38
CA ARG A 133 -0.77 12.75 -1.00
C ARG A 133 -1.00 11.24 -0.98
N TYR A 134 -1.49 10.68 0.11
CA TYR A 134 -1.87 9.26 0.16
C TYR A 134 -2.92 8.93 -0.90
N HIS A 135 -3.94 9.79 -1.02
CA HIS A 135 -4.96 9.63 -2.05
C HIS A 135 -4.34 9.67 -3.46
N GLN A 136 -3.52 10.67 -3.77
CA GLN A 136 -2.96 10.86 -5.11
C GLN A 136 -1.94 9.78 -5.49
N GLU A 137 -1.06 9.40 -4.55
CA GLU A 137 0.10 8.59 -4.84
C GLU A 137 -0.12 7.08 -4.60
N ILE A 138 -1.11 6.70 -3.79
CA ILE A 138 -1.38 5.31 -3.42
C ILE A 138 -2.80 4.89 -3.78
N LEU A 139 -3.82 5.56 -3.21
CA LEU A 139 -5.21 5.09 -3.34
C LEU A 139 -5.74 5.24 -4.77
N ARG A 140 -5.51 6.38 -5.40
CA ARG A 140 -5.97 6.65 -6.76
C ARG A 140 -5.41 5.65 -7.79
N PRO A 141 -4.10 5.32 -7.83
CA PRO A 141 -3.58 4.25 -8.68
C PRO A 141 -4.28 2.90 -8.45
N CYS A 142 -4.54 2.52 -7.19
CA CYS A 142 -5.27 1.29 -6.88
C CYS A 142 -6.69 1.31 -7.48
N LEU A 143 -7.40 2.42 -7.30
CA LEU A 143 -8.76 2.58 -7.83
C LEU A 143 -8.78 2.59 -9.37
N ASP A 144 -7.75 3.15 -10.00
CA ASP A 144 -7.62 3.19 -11.46
C ASP A 144 -7.34 1.79 -12.03
N MET A 145 -6.51 0.96 -11.37
CA MET A 145 -6.32 -0.45 -11.74
C MET A 145 -7.63 -1.24 -11.65
N LEU A 146 -8.37 -1.06 -10.57
CA LEU A 146 -9.68 -1.71 -10.40
C LEU A 146 -10.69 -1.26 -11.47
N ARG A 147 -10.70 0.03 -11.77
CA ARG A 147 -11.55 0.59 -12.85
C ARG A 147 -11.19 -0.01 -14.20
N GLN A 148 -9.91 -0.19 -14.50
CA GLN A 148 -9.45 -0.86 -15.72
C GLN A 148 -9.93 -2.31 -15.78
N ALA A 149 -9.80 -3.08 -14.69
CA ALA A 149 -10.30 -4.45 -14.63
C ALA A 149 -11.82 -4.51 -14.90
N ILE A 150 -12.61 -3.66 -14.25
CA ILE A 150 -14.07 -3.61 -14.44
C ILE A 150 -14.41 -3.24 -15.89
N ARG A 151 -13.74 -2.23 -16.46
CA ARG A 151 -13.95 -1.81 -17.86
C ARG A 151 -13.61 -2.93 -18.83
N ARG A 152 -12.50 -3.62 -18.66
CA ARG A 152 -12.11 -4.81 -19.44
C ARG A 152 -13.23 -5.85 -19.45
N GLY A 153 -13.86 -6.13 -18.31
CA GLY A 153 -14.99 -7.06 -18.23
C GLY A 153 -16.23 -6.58 -18.94
N MET A 154 -16.53 -5.28 -18.87
CA MET A 154 -17.63 -4.68 -19.63
C MET A 154 -17.40 -4.72 -21.14
N ASP A 155 -16.21 -4.35 -21.61
CA ASP A 155 -15.84 -4.35 -23.03
C ASP A 155 -15.84 -5.76 -23.64
N ARG A 156 -15.58 -6.78 -22.82
CA ARG A 156 -15.65 -8.20 -23.22
C ARG A 156 -17.06 -8.80 -23.10
N GLY A 157 -18.03 -8.04 -22.60
CA GLY A 157 -19.39 -8.51 -22.37
C GLY A 157 -19.52 -9.49 -21.17
N GLU A 158 -18.48 -9.65 -20.37
CA GLU A 158 -18.47 -10.48 -19.17
C GLU A 158 -19.21 -9.81 -18.01
N PHE A 159 -19.12 -8.49 -17.94
CA PHE A 159 -19.78 -7.66 -16.93
C PHE A 159 -20.88 -6.80 -17.54
N ARG A 160 -21.95 -6.62 -16.77
CA ARG A 160 -23.02 -5.69 -17.14
C ARG A 160 -22.57 -4.24 -17.00
N ASN A 161 -23.18 -3.33 -17.73
CA ASN A 161 -23.01 -1.91 -17.48
C ASN A 161 -23.50 -1.57 -16.06
N SER A 162 -22.64 -0.94 -15.27
CA SER A 162 -22.90 -0.62 -13.88
C SER A 162 -22.22 0.69 -13.48
N ALA A 163 -22.90 1.49 -12.67
CA ALA A 163 -22.34 2.70 -12.07
C ALA A 163 -21.14 2.40 -11.12
N ILE A 164 -20.89 1.15 -10.81
CA ILE A 164 -19.72 0.74 -10.00
C ILE A 164 -18.39 1.18 -10.64
N ILE A 165 -18.34 1.30 -11.98
CA ILE A 165 -17.15 1.79 -12.69
C ILE A 165 -16.76 3.22 -12.28
N ASP A 166 -17.75 4.05 -11.96
CA ASP A 166 -17.51 5.43 -11.51
C ASP A 166 -17.17 5.51 -10.02
N LEU A 167 -17.55 4.48 -9.25
CA LEU A 167 -17.39 4.38 -7.80
C LEU A 167 -16.68 3.07 -7.39
N PRO A 168 -15.46 2.80 -7.90
CA PRO A 168 -14.73 1.55 -7.58
C PRO A 168 -14.44 1.39 -6.08
N GLN A 169 -14.52 2.47 -5.29
CA GLN A 169 -14.40 2.45 -3.84
C GLN A 169 -15.40 1.48 -3.18
N ILE A 170 -16.59 1.32 -3.76
CA ILE A 170 -17.63 0.40 -3.25
C ILE A 170 -17.11 -1.04 -3.28
N VAL A 171 -16.34 -1.39 -4.30
CA VAL A 171 -15.80 -2.73 -4.48
C VAL A 171 -14.70 -3.07 -3.45
N ILE A 172 -13.91 -2.09 -3.03
CA ILE A 172 -12.84 -2.30 -2.04
C ILE A 172 -13.25 -1.95 -0.60
N ALA A 173 -14.44 -1.36 -0.40
CA ALA A 173 -14.90 -0.96 0.93
C ALA A 173 -14.88 -2.09 1.98
N PRO A 174 -15.26 -3.34 1.66
CA PRO A 174 -15.17 -4.44 2.61
C PRO A 174 -13.74 -4.73 3.09
N ILE A 175 -12.71 -4.50 2.25
CA ILE A 175 -11.29 -4.64 2.64
C ILE A 175 -10.91 -3.58 3.69
N ALA A 176 -11.32 -2.33 3.46
CA ALA A 176 -11.09 -1.26 4.42
C ALA A 176 -11.81 -1.52 5.76
N LEU A 177 -13.00 -2.11 5.71
CA LEU A 177 -13.73 -2.52 6.93
C LEU A 177 -12.97 -3.60 7.70
N VAL A 178 -12.39 -4.60 7.01
CA VAL A 178 -11.54 -5.61 7.67
C VAL A 178 -10.37 -4.98 8.40
N ASP A 179 -9.68 -4.02 7.78
CA ASP A 179 -8.57 -3.31 8.42
C ASP A 179 -9.02 -2.60 9.71
N LEU A 180 -10.14 -1.87 9.64
CA LEU A 180 -10.71 -1.21 10.82
C LEU A 180 -11.13 -2.21 11.88
N TRP A 181 -11.76 -3.32 11.48
CA TRP A 181 -12.17 -4.37 12.39
C TRP A 181 -11.00 -4.98 13.13
N MET A 182 -9.94 -5.33 12.41
CA MET A 182 -8.71 -5.89 12.99
C MET A 182 -8.01 -4.90 13.93
N MET A 183 -8.04 -3.59 13.62
CA MET A 183 -7.49 -2.58 14.51
C MET A 183 -8.28 -2.41 15.82
N MET A 184 -9.58 -2.68 15.80
CA MET A 184 -10.48 -2.41 16.94
C MET A 184 -10.86 -3.65 17.73
N PHE A 185 -10.98 -4.81 17.08
CA PHE A 185 -11.69 -5.97 17.62
C PHE A 185 -10.94 -7.29 17.46
N ASP A 186 -9.74 -7.35 16.84
CA ASP A 186 -9.05 -8.58 16.47
C ASP A 186 -8.94 -9.60 17.62
N ASP A 187 -8.65 -9.11 18.83
CA ASP A 187 -8.52 -9.89 20.06
C ASP A 187 -9.85 -10.31 20.71
N ARG A 188 -10.97 -9.63 20.37
CA ARG A 188 -12.27 -9.81 21.02
C ARG A 188 -13.36 -10.36 20.11
N GLN A 189 -13.30 -10.04 18.83
CA GLN A 189 -14.30 -10.41 17.82
C GLN A 189 -13.57 -10.80 16.51
N PRO A 190 -12.79 -11.90 16.49
CA PRO A 190 -12.06 -12.31 15.30
C PRO A 190 -13.02 -12.61 14.14
N LEU A 191 -12.65 -12.16 12.93
CA LEU A 191 -13.38 -12.48 11.71
C LEU A 191 -12.91 -13.80 11.15
N ASP A 192 -13.83 -14.65 10.68
CA ASP A 192 -13.50 -15.74 9.78
C ASP A 192 -13.13 -15.12 8.42
N MET A 193 -11.85 -14.92 8.19
CA MET A 193 -11.31 -14.28 6.99
C MET A 193 -11.69 -15.02 5.71
N LYS A 194 -11.78 -16.37 5.77
CA LYS A 194 -12.16 -17.18 4.62
C LYS A 194 -13.64 -16.99 4.27
N ALA A 195 -14.50 -17.02 5.28
CA ALA A 195 -15.93 -16.76 5.07
C ALA A 195 -16.16 -15.32 4.59
N TYR A 196 -15.46 -14.35 5.18
CA TYR A 196 -15.55 -12.94 4.78
C TYR A 196 -15.11 -12.71 3.33
N PHE A 197 -13.95 -13.27 2.93
CA PHE A 197 -13.47 -13.24 1.54
C PHE A 197 -14.49 -13.81 0.56
N ASN A 198 -15.03 -14.99 0.86
CA ASN A 198 -16.01 -15.64 -0.02
C ASN A 198 -17.28 -14.80 -0.17
N ALA A 199 -17.81 -14.24 0.92
CA ALA A 199 -18.98 -13.38 0.90
C ALA A 199 -18.71 -12.08 0.13
N HIS A 200 -17.54 -11.45 0.33
CA HIS A 200 -17.16 -10.27 -0.42
C HIS A 200 -17.05 -10.54 -1.92
N LEU A 201 -16.37 -11.61 -2.30
CA LEU A 201 -16.20 -11.99 -3.70
C LEU A 201 -17.55 -12.32 -4.37
N ASP A 202 -18.43 -13.04 -3.68
CA ASP A 202 -19.79 -13.34 -4.13
C ASP A 202 -20.57 -12.05 -4.38
N LEU A 203 -20.56 -11.12 -3.42
CA LEU A 203 -21.22 -9.82 -3.56
C LEU A 203 -20.72 -9.03 -4.79
N VAL A 204 -19.41 -8.98 -4.98
CA VAL A 204 -18.80 -8.23 -6.10
C VAL A 204 -19.12 -8.88 -7.44
N LEU A 205 -18.92 -10.19 -7.58
CA LEU A 205 -19.13 -10.88 -8.83
C LEU A 205 -20.61 -10.94 -9.22
N ASN A 206 -21.53 -11.21 -8.31
CA ASN A 206 -22.97 -11.18 -8.58
C ASN A 206 -23.47 -9.76 -8.92
N GLY A 207 -22.79 -8.73 -8.39
CA GLY A 207 -23.06 -7.33 -8.75
C GLY A 207 -22.56 -6.93 -10.13
N LEU A 208 -21.53 -7.60 -10.65
CA LEU A 208 -20.86 -7.25 -11.92
C LEU A 208 -21.23 -8.15 -13.09
N LEU A 209 -21.39 -9.46 -12.89
CA LEU A 209 -21.61 -10.43 -13.96
C LEU A 209 -22.83 -10.04 -14.80
N ALA A 210 -22.68 -10.20 -16.13
CA ALA A 210 -23.82 -10.16 -17.06
C ALA A 210 -24.73 -11.38 -16.77
N LYS A 211 -26.04 -11.15 -16.84
CA LYS A 211 -27.03 -12.23 -16.67
C LYS A 211 -27.28 -12.91 -18.00
#